data_458565f54e9441dbd8e4f34a1317ca31
#
_entry.id   458565f54e9441dbd8e4f34a1317ca31
#
_cell.length_a   1.000
_cell.length_b   1.000
_cell.length_c   1.000
_cell.angle_alpha   90.00
_cell.angle_beta   90.00
_cell.angle_gamma   90.00
#
_symmetry.space_group_name_H-M   'P 1'
#
loop_
_entity.id
_entity.type
_entity.pdbx_description
1 polymer ?
#
loop_
_entity_poly.entity_id
_entity_poly.type
_entity_poly.pdbx_seq_one_letter_code
_entity_poly.pdbx_strand_id
1 'polypeptide(L)'
;EPLFRSTILGGALLVYSATRSLDFIELTLPEDRKILAYFGLAALDGGLIAWLLSYLYGSRGGWQRAISILMVCVDVVGAIAMFTLDTLYNTGKAGMTKAMTPEEMTNAVLALSGIIALNIIATVAHHITDPDKLREQAEEEAFSKVEDATLKQISKNADQLAARLAP
;
A
#
# COMPACT_ATOMS: atom_id res chain seq x y z
N GLU A 1 -11.04 0.23 31.90
CA GLU A 1 -11.60 1.57 31.64
C GLU A 1 -10.70 2.50 30.81
N PRO A 2 -9.36 2.64 31.03
CA PRO A 2 -8.55 3.56 30.21
C PRO A 2 -8.45 3.15 28.73
N LEU A 3 -8.38 1.86 28.44
CA LEU A 3 -8.33 1.34 27.06
C LEU A 3 -9.63 1.65 26.29
N PHE A 4 -10.78 1.51 26.93
CA PHE A 4 -12.07 1.82 26.31
C PHE A 4 -12.21 3.30 25.94
N ARG A 5 -11.77 4.19 26.83
CA ARG A 5 -11.79 5.65 26.58
C ARG A 5 -10.86 6.05 25.44
N SER A 6 -9.66 5.48 25.40
CA SER A 6 -8.70 5.75 24.30
C SER A 6 -9.19 5.22 22.96
N THR A 7 -9.87 4.07 22.92
CA THR A 7 -10.45 3.50 21.71
C THR A 7 -11.60 4.36 21.16
N ILE A 8 -12.50 4.84 22.04
CA ILE A 8 -13.60 5.75 21.62
C ILE A 8 -13.03 7.05 21.08
N LEU A 9 -12.08 7.65 21.80
CA LEU A 9 -11.46 8.91 21.36
C LEU A 9 -10.72 8.73 20.03
N GLY A 10 -9.95 7.67 19.89
CA GLY A 10 -9.26 7.33 18.65
C GLY A 10 -10.23 7.10 17.49
N GLY A 11 -11.33 6.36 17.72
CA GLY A 11 -12.38 6.17 16.73
C GLY A 11 -13.06 7.48 16.32
N ALA A 12 -13.38 8.35 17.27
CA ALA A 12 -13.98 9.66 16.98
C ALA A 12 -13.03 10.56 16.18
N LEU A 13 -11.72 10.55 16.50
CA LEU A 13 -10.72 11.31 15.76
C LEU A 13 -10.55 10.77 14.33
N LEU A 14 -10.57 9.45 14.13
CA LEU A 14 -10.52 8.84 12.79
C LEU A 14 -11.74 9.23 11.95
N VAL A 15 -12.96 9.17 12.51
CA VAL A 15 -14.18 9.60 11.81
C VAL A 15 -14.12 11.07 11.45
N TYR A 16 -13.66 11.92 12.37
CA TYR A 16 -13.50 13.34 12.12
C TYR A 16 -12.45 13.62 11.02
N SER A 17 -11.29 12.95 11.08
CA SER A 17 -10.27 13.05 10.04
C SER A 17 -10.81 12.59 8.68
N ALA A 18 -11.49 11.45 8.64
CA ALA A 18 -12.05 10.88 7.42
C ALA A 18 -13.08 11.83 6.76
N THR A 19 -13.96 12.47 7.55
CA THR A 19 -14.91 13.46 6.99
C THR A 19 -14.19 14.66 6.39
N ARG A 20 -13.15 15.15 7.04
CA ARG A 20 -12.36 16.29 6.53
C ARG A 20 -11.57 15.92 5.27
N SER A 21 -11.00 14.72 5.24
CA SER A 21 -10.32 14.19 4.05
C SER A 21 -11.29 14.04 2.88
N LEU A 22 -12.49 13.52 3.13
CA LEU A 22 -13.53 13.37 2.12
C LEU A 22 -13.95 14.72 1.52
N ASP A 23 -14.24 15.69 2.36
CA ASP A 23 -14.63 17.05 1.94
C ASP A 23 -13.57 17.65 1.00
N PHE A 24 -12.28 17.51 1.35
CA PHE A 24 -11.20 18.04 0.52
C PHE A 24 -11.04 17.27 -0.81
N ILE A 25 -11.13 15.93 -0.78
CA ILE A 25 -11.05 15.11 -2.01
C ILE A 25 -12.21 15.45 -2.95
N GLU A 26 -13.43 15.62 -2.44
CA GLU A 26 -14.58 16.00 -3.25
C GLU A 26 -14.39 17.34 -3.98
N LEU A 27 -13.67 18.29 -3.38
CA LEU A 27 -13.36 19.58 -4.02
C LEU A 27 -12.45 19.42 -5.25
N THR A 28 -11.69 18.35 -5.31
CA THR A 28 -10.74 18.07 -6.43
C THR A 28 -11.41 17.35 -7.60
N LEU A 29 -12.65 16.87 -7.42
CA LEU A 29 -13.37 16.04 -8.38
C LEU A 29 -14.55 16.80 -9.02
N PRO A 30 -14.86 16.55 -10.31
CA PRO A 30 -16.09 17.00 -10.93
C PRO A 30 -17.32 16.43 -10.21
N GLU A 31 -18.45 17.17 -10.27
CA GLU A 31 -19.70 16.79 -9.60
C GLU A 31 -20.19 15.38 -9.95
N ASP A 32 -20.04 14.97 -11.20
CA ASP A 32 -20.44 13.65 -11.70
C ASP A 32 -19.53 12.51 -11.21
N ARG A 33 -18.38 12.83 -10.59
CA ARG A 33 -17.36 11.87 -10.14
C ARG A 33 -17.08 11.91 -8.64
N LYS A 34 -17.85 12.63 -7.86
CA LYS A 34 -17.66 12.75 -6.40
C LYS A 34 -17.67 11.40 -5.68
N ILE A 35 -18.36 10.39 -6.22
CA ILE A 35 -18.32 9.03 -5.68
C ILE A 35 -16.90 8.46 -5.62
N LEU A 36 -15.98 8.89 -6.48
CA LEU A 36 -14.58 8.48 -6.46
C LEU A 36 -13.83 8.99 -5.23
N ALA A 37 -14.35 10.02 -4.53
CA ALA A 37 -13.75 10.51 -3.29
C ALA A 37 -13.72 9.43 -2.20
N TYR A 38 -14.71 8.55 -2.16
CA TYR A 38 -14.75 7.44 -1.20
C TYR A 38 -13.62 6.43 -1.44
N PHE A 39 -13.22 6.20 -2.69
CA PHE A 39 -12.06 5.37 -3.01
C PHE A 39 -10.75 6.05 -2.60
N GLY A 40 -10.65 7.38 -2.82
CA GLY A 40 -9.52 8.17 -2.34
C GLY A 40 -9.39 8.14 -0.81
N LEU A 41 -10.52 8.29 -0.10
CA LEU A 41 -10.58 8.16 1.35
C LEU A 41 -10.17 6.77 1.82
N ALA A 42 -10.69 5.71 1.17
CA ALA A 42 -10.33 4.34 1.50
C ALA A 42 -8.83 4.05 1.27
N ALA A 43 -8.23 4.65 0.24
CA ALA A 43 -6.81 4.50 -0.03
C ALA A 43 -5.92 5.23 1.00
N LEU A 44 -6.35 6.38 1.51
CA LEU A 44 -5.57 7.19 2.46
C LEU A 44 -5.83 6.75 3.91
N ASP A 45 -7.05 6.90 4.40
CA ASP A 45 -7.39 6.65 5.81
C ASP A 45 -7.56 5.15 6.09
N GLY A 46 -8.13 4.40 5.13
CA GLY A 46 -8.20 2.94 5.18
C GLY A 46 -6.82 2.30 5.06
N GLY A 47 -5.93 2.89 4.28
CA GLY A 47 -4.53 2.51 4.15
C GLY A 47 -3.81 2.52 5.49
N LEU A 48 -3.95 3.59 6.27
CA LEU A 48 -3.36 3.70 7.61
C LEU A 48 -3.74 2.52 8.52
N ILE A 49 -5.03 2.18 8.56
CA ILE A 49 -5.53 1.06 9.38
C ILE A 49 -4.97 -0.26 8.84
N ALA A 50 -5.01 -0.47 7.53
CA ALA A 50 -4.53 -1.69 6.89
C ALA A 50 -3.03 -1.91 7.15
N TRP A 51 -2.20 -0.86 7.03
CA TRP A 51 -0.77 -0.93 7.30
C TRP A 51 -0.45 -1.16 8.78
N LEU A 52 -1.22 -0.55 9.69
CA LEU A 52 -1.08 -0.79 11.12
C LEU A 52 -1.41 -2.25 11.46
N LEU A 53 -2.49 -2.79 10.93
CA LEU A 53 -2.86 -4.20 11.11
C LEU A 53 -1.83 -5.14 10.47
N SER A 54 -1.33 -4.78 9.29
CA SER A 54 -0.25 -5.52 8.64
C SER A 54 1.02 -5.55 9.50
N TYR A 55 1.41 -4.42 10.08
CA TYR A 55 2.56 -4.34 10.99
C TYR A 55 2.38 -5.22 12.23
N LEU A 56 1.19 -5.19 12.84
CA LEU A 56 0.91 -5.89 14.11
C LEU A 56 0.73 -7.40 13.90
N TYR A 57 0.07 -7.82 12.81
CA TYR A 57 -0.42 -9.18 12.65
C TYR A 57 -0.03 -9.85 11.33
N GLY A 58 0.24 -9.08 10.28
CA GLY A 58 0.44 -9.59 8.92
C GLY A 58 1.89 -9.71 8.49
N SER A 59 2.82 -8.99 9.13
CA SER A 59 4.21 -8.94 8.70
C SER A 59 5.04 -10.05 9.33
N ARG A 60 5.51 -11.00 8.51
CA ARG A 60 6.31 -12.15 8.96
C ARG A 60 7.82 -11.93 8.80
N GLY A 61 8.23 -11.05 7.89
CA GLY A 61 9.63 -10.73 7.61
C GLY A 61 10.04 -9.33 8.06
N GLY A 62 11.35 -9.11 8.23
CA GLY A 62 11.90 -7.80 8.60
C GLY A 62 11.56 -6.71 7.57
N TRP A 63 11.63 -7.02 6.29
CA TRP A 63 11.27 -6.10 5.20
C TRP A 63 9.78 -5.75 5.19
N GLN A 64 8.90 -6.73 5.39
CA GLN A 64 7.47 -6.48 5.49
C GLN A 64 7.14 -5.54 6.65
N ARG A 65 7.76 -5.73 7.81
CA ARG A 65 7.60 -4.83 8.97
C ARG A 65 8.11 -3.43 8.67
N ALA A 66 9.27 -3.32 8.01
CA ALA A 66 9.84 -2.03 7.63
C ALA A 66 8.94 -1.27 6.66
N ILE A 67 8.40 -1.95 5.64
CA ILE A 67 7.45 -1.37 4.70
C ILE A 67 6.18 -0.93 5.43
N SER A 68 5.60 -1.79 6.28
CA SER A 68 4.36 -1.47 7.00
C SER A 68 4.51 -0.25 7.91
N ILE A 69 5.60 -0.15 8.70
CA ILE A 69 5.82 1.01 9.58
C ILE A 69 6.10 2.29 8.78
N LEU A 70 6.84 2.18 7.67
CA LEU A 70 7.08 3.31 6.78
C LEU A 70 5.74 3.84 6.23
N MET A 71 4.86 2.95 5.78
CA MET A 71 3.57 3.33 5.22
C MET A 71 2.63 3.92 6.28
N VAL A 72 2.63 3.39 7.51
CA VAL A 72 1.92 4.03 8.63
C VAL A 72 2.39 5.49 8.81
N CYS A 73 3.70 5.74 8.77
CA CYS A 73 4.22 7.11 8.88
C CYS A 73 3.80 7.99 7.71
N VAL A 74 3.84 7.46 6.48
CA VAL A 74 3.42 8.19 5.27
C VAL A 74 1.94 8.55 5.34
N ASP A 75 1.08 7.61 5.73
CA ASP A 75 -0.37 7.83 5.80
C ASP A 75 -0.74 8.79 6.94
N VAL A 76 -0.03 8.75 8.09
CA VAL A 76 -0.21 9.75 9.16
C VAL A 76 0.15 11.15 8.66
N VAL A 77 1.27 11.30 7.94
CA VAL A 77 1.65 12.60 7.36
C VAL A 77 0.62 13.04 6.32
N GLY A 78 0.11 12.09 5.50
CA GLY A 78 -0.96 12.34 4.54
C GLY A 78 -2.23 12.84 5.21
N ALA A 79 -2.68 12.18 6.27
CA ALA A 79 -3.88 12.58 7.02
C ALA A 79 -3.73 13.99 7.65
N ILE A 80 -2.57 14.30 8.24
CA ILE A 80 -2.28 15.64 8.77
C ILE A 80 -2.29 16.68 7.65
N ALA A 81 -1.68 16.37 6.50
CA ALA A 81 -1.65 17.25 5.35
C ALA A 81 -3.06 17.54 4.83
N MET A 82 -3.91 16.50 4.69
CA MET A 82 -5.30 16.63 4.27
C MET A 82 -6.11 17.53 5.22
N PHE A 83 -6.02 17.28 6.52
CA PHE A 83 -6.68 18.11 7.53
C PHE A 83 -6.23 19.58 7.43
N THR A 84 -4.94 19.80 7.25
CA THR A 84 -4.36 21.15 7.13
C THR A 84 -4.87 21.86 5.87
N LEU A 85 -4.83 21.15 4.72
CA LEU A 85 -5.28 21.69 3.43
C LEU A 85 -6.77 22.02 3.43
N ASP A 86 -7.61 21.14 3.98
CA ASP A 86 -9.03 21.39 4.12
C ASP A 86 -9.31 22.59 5.04
N THR A 87 -8.58 22.70 6.15
CA THR A 87 -8.70 23.83 7.07
C THR A 87 -8.29 25.15 6.38
N LEU A 88 -7.16 25.17 5.67
CA LEU A 88 -6.70 26.35 4.93
C LEU A 88 -7.66 26.74 3.82
N TYR A 89 -8.19 25.77 3.09
CA TYR A 89 -9.20 26.03 2.05
C TYR A 89 -10.44 26.68 2.63
N ASN A 90 -11.03 26.11 3.68
CA ASN A 90 -12.27 26.61 4.28
C ASN A 90 -12.09 27.96 4.97
N THR A 91 -10.97 28.17 5.68
CA THR A 91 -10.68 29.47 6.32
C THR A 91 -10.34 30.55 5.30
N GLY A 92 -9.67 30.20 4.20
CA GLY A 92 -9.42 31.09 3.07
C GLY A 92 -10.72 31.51 2.38
N LYS A 93 -11.63 30.57 2.12
CA LYS A 93 -12.96 30.84 1.57
C LYS A 93 -13.80 31.72 2.48
N ALA A 94 -13.68 31.57 3.79
CA ALA A 94 -14.34 32.41 4.79
C ALA A 94 -13.68 33.79 4.98
N GLY A 95 -12.59 34.09 4.30
CA GLY A 95 -11.84 35.35 4.42
C GLY A 95 -11.04 35.48 5.72
N MET A 96 -10.87 34.41 6.48
CA MET A 96 -10.10 34.40 7.73
C MET A 96 -8.60 34.21 7.51
N THR A 97 -8.21 33.57 6.41
CA THR A 97 -6.83 33.39 5.97
C THR A 97 -6.71 33.75 4.49
N LYS A 98 -5.47 33.77 3.98
CA LYS A 98 -5.25 33.92 2.52
C LYS A 98 -5.88 32.73 1.79
N ALA A 99 -6.68 32.99 0.77
CA ALA A 99 -7.24 31.93 -0.07
C ALA A 99 -6.12 31.17 -0.80
N MET A 100 -6.28 29.86 -0.91
CA MET A 100 -5.33 29.02 -1.68
C MET A 100 -5.37 29.40 -3.16
N THR A 101 -4.18 29.51 -3.74
CA THR A 101 -4.02 29.75 -5.18
C THR A 101 -4.27 28.45 -5.96
N PRO A 102 -4.60 28.56 -7.27
CA PRO A 102 -4.72 27.37 -8.13
C PRO A 102 -3.46 26.50 -8.16
N GLU A 103 -2.27 27.10 -8.05
CA GLU A 103 -1.01 26.39 -8.00
C GLU A 103 -0.85 25.60 -6.70
N GLU A 104 -1.15 26.21 -5.55
CA GLU A 104 -1.15 25.52 -4.25
C GLU A 104 -2.12 24.35 -4.22
N MET A 105 -3.31 24.50 -4.81
CA MET A 105 -4.30 23.44 -4.95
C MET A 105 -3.77 22.31 -5.85
N THR A 106 -3.16 22.64 -6.99
CA THR A 106 -2.56 21.64 -7.89
C THR A 106 -1.46 20.85 -7.21
N ASN A 107 -0.58 21.52 -6.47
CA ASN A 107 0.50 20.87 -5.73
C ASN A 107 -0.05 19.95 -4.63
N ALA A 108 -1.13 20.35 -3.96
CA ALA A 108 -1.81 19.49 -2.97
C ALA A 108 -2.35 18.21 -3.62
N VAL A 109 -3.03 18.31 -4.75
CA VAL A 109 -3.56 17.16 -5.50
C VAL A 109 -2.45 16.24 -5.97
N LEU A 110 -1.33 16.79 -6.47
CA LEU A 110 -0.16 16.00 -6.88
C LEU A 110 0.47 15.26 -5.70
N ALA A 111 0.60 15.92 -4.55
CA ALA A 111 1.13 15.28 -3.34
C ALA A 111 0.25 14.12 -2.88
N LEU A 112 -1.09 14.29 -2.88
CA LEU A 112 -2.04 13.22 -2.54
C LEU A 112 -1.96 12.06 -3.53
N SER A 113 -1.91 12.35 -4.82
CA SER A 113 -1.73 11.33 -5.87
C SER A 113 -0.44 10.55 -5.66
N GLY A 114 0.63 11.23 -5.24
CA GLY A 114 1.90 10.60 -4.87
C GLY A 114 1.78 9.63 -3.69
N ILE A 115 1.02 10.00 -2.65
CA ILE A 115 0.77 9.12 -1.50
C ILE A 115 -0.02 7.88 -1.93
N ILE A 116 -1.05 8.04 -2.75
CA ILE A 116 -1.84 6.91 -3.27
C ILE A 116 -0.96 5.97 -4.11
N ALA A 117 -0.14 6.53 -5.02
CA ALA A 117 0.80 5.75 -5.83
C ALA A 117 1.81 4.99 -4.94
N LEU A 118 2.31 5.63 -3.89
CA LEU A 118 3.22 5.01 -2.94
C LEU A 118 2.56 3.86 -2.18
N ASN A 119 1.29 4.00 -1.79
CA ASN A 119 0.50 2.93 -1.17
C ASN A 119 0.37 1.71 -2.09
N ILE A 120 0.11 1.92 -3.39
CA ILE A 120 0.04 0.84 -4.37
C ILE A 120 1.40 0.14 -4.50
N ILE A 121 2.48 0.90 -4.68
CA ILE A 121 3.84 0.36 -4.81
C ILE A 121 4.24 -0.41 -3.54
N ALA A 122 3.98 0.14 -2.36
CA ALA A 122 4.27 -0.50 -1.10
C ALA A 122 3.49 -1.80 -0.90
N THR A 123 2.21 -1.86 -1.33
CA THR A 123 1.39 -3.07 -1.29
C THR A 123 2.03 -4.18 -2.14
N VAL A 124 2.45 -3.85 -3.35
CA VAL A 124 3.14 -4.81 -4.24
C VAL A 124 4.47 -5.25 -3.62
N ALA A 125 5.28 -4.30 -3.14
CA ALA A 125 6.55 -4.61 -2.50
C ALA A 125 6.40 -5.49 -1.26
N HIS A 126 5.40 -5.20 -0.41
CA HIS A 126 5.08 -6.01 0.78
C HIS A 126 4.70 -7.45 0.40
N HIS A 127 3.96 -7.62 -0.69
CA HIS A 127 3.56 -8.93 -1.19
C HIS A 127 4.72 -9.74 -1.79
N ILE A 128 5.61 -9.09 -2.54
CA ILE A 128 6.79 -9.73 -3.13
C ILE A 128 7.82 -10.13 -2.06
N THR A 129 7.92 -9.36 -0.99
CA THR A 129 8.87 -9.62 0.11
C THR A 129 8.33 -10.61 1.15
N ASP A 130 7.22 -11.31 0.86
CA ASP A 130 6.67 -12.35 1.74
C ASP A 130 7.64 -13.53 1.83
N PRO A 131 8.18 -13.85 3.04
CA PRO A 131 9.13 -14.93 3.22
C PRO A 131 8.60 -16.30 2.81
N ASP A 132 7.31 -16.55 3.00
CA ASP A 132 6.69 -17.83 2.63
C ASP A 132 6.66 -18.00 1.11
N LYS A 133 6.35 -16.94 0.37
CA LYS A 133 6.39 -16.93 -1.10
C LYS A 133 7.79 -17.05 -1.67
N LEU A 134 8.76 -16.35 -1.06
CA LEU A 134 10.16 -16.47 -1.48
C LEU A 134 10.70 -17.89 -1.27
N ARG A 135 10.27 -18.54 -0.19
CA ARG A 135 10.63 -19.94 0.08
C ARG A 135 9.97 -20.89 -0.92
N GLU A 136 8.68 -20.74 -1.20
CA GLU A 136 7.94 -21.52 -2.18
C GLU A 136 8.59 -21.43 -3.56
N GLN A 137 8.91 -20.22 -4.03
CA GLN A 137 9.64 -20.00 -5.28
C GLN A 137 11.01 -20.67 -5.30
N ALA A 138 11.77 -20.60 -4.21
CA ALA A 138 13.07 -21.24 -4.11
C ALA A 138 12.95 -22.77 -4.15
N GLU A 139 11.92 -23.34 -3.53
CA GLU A 139 11.63 -24.79 -3.57
C GLU A 139 11.22 -25.22 -4.99
N GLU A 140 10.37 -24.46 -5.68
CA GLU A 140 9.98 -24.72 -7.08
C GLU A 140 11.19 -24.67 -8.03
N GLU A 141 12.05 -23.65 -7.89
CA GLU A 141 13.28 -23.57 -8.69
C GLU A 141 14.24 -24.76 -8.42
N ALA A 142 14.36 -25.18 -7.17
CA ALA A 142 15.18 -26.33 -6.82
C ALA A 142 14.61 -27.62 -7.44
N PHE A 143 13.29 -27.81 -7.38
CA PHE A 143 12.61 -28.94 -8.02
C PHE A 143 12.82 -28.97 -9.53
N SER A 144 12.61 -27.85 -10.21
CA SER A 144 12.81 -27.72 -11.66
C SER A 144 14.26 -28.07 -12.07
N LYS A 145 15.26 -27.59 -11.30
CA LYS A 145 16.68 -27.93 -11.57
C LYS A 145 16.99 -29.43 -11.40
N VAL A 146 16.37 -30.07 -10.39
CA VAL A 146 16.51 -31.52 -10.17
C VAL A 146 15.86 -32.31 -11.30
N GLU A 147 14.66 -31.90 -11.74
CA GLU A 147 13.95 -32.52 -12.84
C GLU A 147 14.78 -32.44 -14.14
N ASP A 148 15.26 -31.25 -14.50
CA ASP A 148 16.11 -31.02 -15.67
C ASP A 148 17.40 -31.88 -15.63
N ALA A 149 18.07 -31.96 -14.47
CA ALA A 149 19.23 -32.76 -14.30
C ALA A 149 18.94 -34.26 -14.46
N THR A 150 17.80 -34.72 -13.92
CA THR A 150 17.33 -36.10 -14.02
C THR A 150 17.03 -36.48 -15.46
N LEU A 151 16.28 -35.62 -16.18
CA LEU A 151 15.95 -35.81 -17.58
C LEU A 151 17.23 -35.92 -18.47
N LYS A 152 18.18 -35.00 -18.24
CA LYS A 152 19.51 -35.06 -18.94
C LYS A 152 20.26 -36.36 -18.65
N GLN A 153 20.22 -36.83 -17.42
CA GLN A 153 20.88 -38.09 -17.05
C GLN A 153 20.20 -39.30 -17.68
N ILE A 154 18.87 -39.32 -17.72
CA ILE A 154 18.07 -40.36 -18.37
C ILE A 154 18.37 -40.39 -19.88
N SER A 155 18.36 -39.23 -20.54
CA SER A 155 18.67 -39.11 -21.97
C SER A 155 20.10 -39.67 -22.26
N LYS A 156 21.08 -39.23 -21.47
CA LYS A 156 22.47 -39.71 -21.62
C LYS A 156 22.59 -41.22 -21.44
N ASN A 157 21.89 -41.80 -20.47
CA ASN A 157 21.90 -43.23 -20.22
C ASN A 157 21.17 -43.99 -21.36
N ALA A 158 20.10 -43.46 -21.92
CA ALA A 158 19.42 -44.04 -23.07
C ALA A 158 20.30 -44.05 -24.32
N ASP A 159 21.02 -42.95 -24.59
CA ASP A 159 21.97 -42.86 -25.71
C ASP A 159 23.11 -43.88 -25.56
N GLN A 160 23.66 -44.06 -24.35
CA GLN A 160 24.69 -45.06 -24.08
C GLN A 160 24.17 -46.47 -24.23
N LEU A 161 22.95 -46.78 -23.84
CA LEU A 161 22.31 -48.08 -24.03
C LEU A 161 22.07 -48.33 -25.52
N ALA A 162 21.57 -47.38 -26.27
CA ALA A 162 21.37 -47.47 -27.70
C ALA A 162 22.71 -47.74 -28.45
N ALA A 163 23.78 -47.05 -28.07
CA ALA A 163 25.10 -47.26 -28.64
C ALA A 163 25.69 -48.66 -28.34
N ARG A 164 25.33 -49.28 -27.21
CA ARG A 164 25.74 -50.65 -26.85
C ARG A 164 24.95 -51.74 -27.55
N LEU A 165 23.77 -51.47 -27.99
CA LEU A 165 22.86 -52.40 -28.65
C LEU A 165 22.89 -52.29 -30.18
N ALA A 166 23.58 -51.29 -30.70
CA ALA A 166 23.85 -51.17 -32.12
C ALA A 166 24.79 -52.27 -32.60
N PRO A 167 24.46 -53.06 -33.67
CA PRO A 167 25.25 -54.14 -34.14
C PRO A 167 26.59 -53.68 -34.76
#